data_a52adb633a1e478e8c0b19d017a8f5f9
#
_entry.id   a52adb633a1e478e8c0b19d017a8f5f9
#
_cell.length_a   1.000
_cell.length_b   1.000
_cell.length_c   1.000
_cell.angle_alpha   90.00
_cell.angle_beta   90.00
_cell.angle_gamma   90.00
#
_symmetry.space_group_name_H-M   'P 1'
#
loop_
_entity.id
_entity.type
_entity.pdbx_description
1 polymer ?
#
loop_
_entity_poly.entity_id
_entity_poly.type
_entity_poly.pdbx_seq_one_letter_code
_entity_poly.pdbx_strand_id
1 'polypeptide(L)'
;MAVAKDTIKKPTSMKVRYNLLFLMLGGVVFCIFAKLYYLQVIKYREYTKEAVASRVRETPIKAERGEVYMMNGSDEPEAVIMNERVWDVYIDPKYALSFGESHVAKIEKNLTEILGNKMTVSWDEVWKDKNRQYIEVAKGVDFETASKIKAVKKLHAVGMNVSSRRVYPSGTLASQLLGFVNVNGDGYGIEGGLNTRLAGKDGVLKSVVDVNDIPLSIGDEYTEEPAVDGDDIVLTVDINIQRKIESILAERVEKNANVATASAVVMDPATGKVMAMANYPNFNPEEYSKVDDASIHINRVTTSLYEPASVIKPFVYAMALNENKIKLSDTYYNSGSTKVADRTIYNAQRSTRNTGEITFQTAIDNSLNTGSIEVLRRVGGGDITKAARKTMYDYFVDGFGLGRKTGIEVHEEQGIIISPDEVQGNAVRYSNMTFGQGMSVTMMQVATGFCSMVNGGNYIEPTLVEGVLNDKGELVKSESHTAIRQTISADTSAEVRKMLAEVRKYNGGQHDPEGYNIGIKTGTAETIDENGHYTSDKTNASVLGYGGGGEEDDVPDYVIMVRLDGNSLLWGATDAVPVFTDISNYLIDYLRIAPSK
;
A
#
# COMPACT_ATOMS: atom_id res chain seq x y z
N MET A 1 -54.25 -97.20 -43.50
CA MET A 1 -52.80 -97.59 -43.26
C MET A 1 -51.91 -96.73 -44.16
N ALA A 2 -51.30 -95.72 -43.64
CA ALA A 2 -50.34 -94.89 -44.35
C ALA A 2 -49.04 -94.80 -43.50
N VAL A 3 -48.01 -95.37 -44.02
CA VAL A 3 -46.72 -95.47 -43.36
C VAL A 3 -45.97 -94.13 -43.51
N ALA A 4 -45.57 -93.50 -42.37
CA ALA A 4 -44.76 -92.35 -42.34
C ALA A 4 -43.35 -92.64 -42.75
N LYS A 5 -42.81 -91.93 -43.73
CA LYS A 5 -41.35 -91.97 -44.13
C LYS A 5 -40.58 -91.07 -43.25
N ASP A 6 -39.80 -91.64 -42.34
CA ASP A 6 -38.77 -90.93 -41.61
C ASP A 6 -37.59 -90.56 -42.58
N THR A 7 -37.40 -89.24 -42.75
CA THR A 7 -36.26 -88.70 -43.49
C THR A 7 -35.05 -88.56 -42.53
N ILE A 8 -34.13 -89.59 -42.63
CA ILE A 8 -32.85 -89.57 -41.93
C ILE A 8 -31.97 -88.44 -42.52
N LYS A 9 -31.78 -87.36 -41.74
CA LYS A 9 -30.77 -86.35 -42.10
C LYS A 9 -29.38 -86.97 -42.11
N LYS A 10 -28.72 -87.02 -43.26
CA LYS A 10 -27.31 -87.43 -43.37
C LYS A 10 -26.43 -86.57 -42.50
N PRO A 11 -25.55 -87.13 -41.66
CA PRO A 11 -24.62 -86.35 -40.87
C PRO A 11 -23.66 -85.56 -41.77
N THR A 12 -23.59 -84.25 -41.60
CA THR A 12 -22.61 -83.42 -42.30
C THR A 12 -21.21 -84.01 -42.13
N SER A 13 -20.52 -84.24 -43.24
CA SER A 13 -19.24 -84.97 -43.26
C SER A 13 -18.27 -84.19 -42.33
N MET A 14 -17.44 -84.88 -41.56
CA MET A 14 -16.44 -84.30 -40.66
C MET A 14 -15.56 -83.26 -41.38
N LYS A 15 -15.27 -83.41 -42.67
CA LYS A 15 -14.57 -82.43 -43.50
C LYS A 15 -15.28 -81.04 -43.60
N VAL A 16 -16.61 -81.08 -43.72
CA VAL A 16 -17.41 -79.84 -43.78
C VAL A 16 -17.35 -79.08 -42.40
N ARG A 17 -17.37 -79.80 -41.30
CA ARG A 17 -17.24 -79.25 -39.95
C ARG A 17 -15.85 -78.65 -39.73
N TYR A 18 -14.78 -79.34 -40.16
CA TYR A 18 -13.41 -78.80 -40.09
C TYR A 18 -13.26 -77.56 -40.97
N ASN A 19 -13.76 -77.55 -42.19
CA ASN A 19 -13.69 -76.41 -43.09
C ASN A 19 -14.46 -75.18 -42.52
N LEU A 20 -15.63 -75.42 -41.88
CA LEU A 20 -16.39 -74.39 -41.24
C LEU A 20 -15.64 -73.78 -40.01
N LEU A 21 -14.99 -74.68 -39.26
CA LEU A 21 -14.17 -74.31 -38.12
C LEU A 21 -12.93 -73.48 -38.54
N PHE A 22 -12.25 -73.89 -39.63
CA PHE A 22 -11.15 -73.16 -40.22
C PHE A 22 -11.58 -71.83 -40.82
N LEU A 23 -12.77 -71.73 -41.43
CA LEU A 23 -13.33 -70.51 -41.94
C LEU A 23 -13.70 -69.53 -40.78
N MET A 24 -14.24 -70.07 -39.71
CA MET A 24 -14.55 -69.26 -38.49
C MET A 24 -13.26 -68.75 -37.82
N LEU A 25 -12.26 -69.61 -37.68
CA LEU A 25 -10.97 -69.24 -37.14
C LEU A 25 -10.24 -68.21 -38.03
N GLY A 26 -10.28 -68.37 -39.34
CA GLY A 26 -9.78 -67.43 -40.33
C GLY A 26 -10.50 -66.08 -40.25
N GLY A 27 -11.84 -66.10 -40.06
CA GLY A 27 -12.65 -64.90 -39.82
C GLY A 27 -12.26 -64.19 -38.56
N VAL A 28 -12.05 -64.91 -37.46
CA VAL A 28 -11.59 -64.29 -36.17
C VAL A 28 -10.20 -63.68 -36.33
N VAL A 29 -9.25 -64.42 -36.99
CA VAL A 29 -7.90 -63.90 -37.25
C VAL A 29 -7.96 -62.65 -38.15
N PHE A 30 -8.79 -62.64 -39.17
CA PHE A 30 -9.02 -61.45 -40.02
C PHE A 30 -9.58 -60.29 -39.25
N CYS A 31 -10.57 -60.47 -38.37
CA CYS A 31 -11.13 -59.43 -37.51
C CYS A 31 -10.07 -58.87 -36.57
N ILE A 32 -9.18 -59.71 -36.02
CA ILE A 32 -8.09 -59.26 -35.16
C ILE A 32 -7.12 -58.38 -35.95
N PHE A 33 -6.70 -58.82 -37.13
CA PHE A 33 -5.80 -58.06 -38.00
C PHE A 33 -6.46 -56.73 -38.47
N ALA A 34 -7.73 -56.79 -38.88
CA ALA A 34 -8.47 -55.59 -39.25
C ALA A 34 -8.59 -54.62 -38.09
N LYS A 35 -8.84 -55.10 -36.85
CA LYS A 35 -8.86 -54.28 -35.64
C LYS A 35 -7.50 -53.72 -35.30
N LEU A 36 -6.43 -54.54 -35.43
CA LEU A 36 -5.05 -54.07 -35.23
C LEU A 36 -4.66 -52.99 -36.25
N TYR A 37 -5.00 -53.23 -37.54
CA TYR A 37 -4.79 -52.22 -38.58
C TYR A 37 -5.55 -50.92 -38.28
N TYR A 38 -6.82 -51.03 -37.89
CA TYR A 38 -7.62 -49.88 -37.50
C TYR A 38 -6.96 -49.11 -36.35
N LEU A 39 -6.52 -49.80 -35.29
CA LEU A 39 -5.91 -49.17 -34.13
C LEU A 39 -4.52 -48.62 -34.44
N GLN A 40 -3.67 -49.37 -35.16
CA GLN A 40 -2.26 -49.02 -35.38
C GLN A 40 -2.03 -48.10 -36.58
N VAL A 41 -2.94 -48.04 -37.54
CA VAL A 41 -2.79 -47.19 -38.73
C VAL A 41 -3.81 -46.06 -38.77
N ILE A 42 -5.09 -46.39 -38.64
CA ILE A 42 -6.16 -45.40 -38.79
C ILE A 42 -6.24 -44.51 -37.53
N LYS A 43 -6.22 -45.14 -36.37
CA LYS A 43 -6.34 -44.43 -35.08
C LYS A 43 -5.00 -44.08 -34.41
N TYR A 44 -3.89 -44.41 -35.05
CA TYR A 44 -2.54 -44.17 -34.51
C TYR A 44 -2.31 -42.75 -34.05
N ARG A 45 -2.64 -41.76 -34.90
CA ARG A 45 -2.45 -40.33 -34.58
C ARG A 45 -3.34 -39.85 -33.44
N GLU A 46 -4.56 -40.40 -33.36
CA GLU A 46 -5.52 -40.03 -32.31
C GLU A 46 -5.08 -40.58 -30.95
N TYR A 47 -4.73 -41.89 -30.90
CA TYR A 47 -4.25 -42.50 -29.66
C TYR A 47 -2.85 -42.02 -29.24
N THR A 48 -2.00 -41.67 -30.20
CA THR A 48 -0.71 -41.06 -29.86
C THR A 48 -0.92 -39.67 -29.25
N LYS A 49 -1.81 -38.83 -29.80
CA LYS A 49 -2.17 -37.55 -29.22
C LYS A 49 -2.75 -37.68 -27.81
N GLU A 50 -3.68 -38.60 -27.61
CA GLU A 50 -4.28 -38.84 -26.28
C GLU A 50 -3.22 -39.35 -25.27
N ALA A 51 -2.34 -40.26 -25.69
CA ALA A 51 -1.27 -40.81 -24.86
C ALA A 51 -0.24 -39.72 -24.48
N VAL A 52 0.10 -38.83 -25.41
CA VAL A 52 0.99 -37.71 -25.16
C VAL A 52 0.29 -36.67 -24.30
N ALA A 53 -0.96 -36.30 -24.61
CA ALA A 53 -1.73 -35.36 -23.80
C ALA A 53 -1.89 -35.81 -22.34
N SER A 54 -1.99 -37.12 -22.10
CA SER A 54 -2.05 -37.71 -20.75
C SER A 54 -0.72 -37.64 -19.97
N ARG A 55 0.39 -37.37 -20.67
CA ARG A 55 1.75 -37.26 -20.12
C ARG A 55 2.32 -35.84 -20.14
N VAL A 56 1.62 -34.90 -20.76
CA VAL A 56 2.03 -33.48 -20.71
C VAL A 56 1.75 -32.93 -19.31
N ARG A 57 2.80 -32.44 -18.68
CA ARG A 57 2.73 -31.70 -17.41
C ARG A 57 3.03 -30.24 -17.68
N GLU A 58 2.23 -29.38 -17.08
CA GLU A 58 2.52 -27.96 -16.97
C GLU A 58 3.13 -27.71 -15.59
N THR A 59 4.38 -27.30 -15.58
CA THR A 59 5.10 -26.93 -14.36
C THR A 59 5.26 -25.41 -14.36
N PRO A 60 4.72 -24.68 -13.37
CA PRO A 60 4.92 -23.23 -13.30
C PRO A 60 6.40 -22.91 -13.02
N ILE A 61 6.95 -21.99 -13.79
CA ILE A 61 8.24 -21.36 -13.52
C ILE A 61 7.91 -20.08 -12.74
N LYS A 62 8.25 -20.06 -11.45
CA LYS A 62 7.92 -18.92 -10.61
C LYS A 62 8.74 -17.70 -11.00
N ALA A 63 8.07 -16.56 -11.19
CA ALA A 63 8.73 -15.26 -11.29
C ALA A 63 9.36 -14.88 -9.94
N GLU A 64 10.51 -14.24 -9.97
CA GLU A 64 11.07 -13.60 -8.79
C GLU A 64 10.32 -12.28 -8.54
N ARG A 65 9.95 -12.04 -7.29
CA ARG A 65 9.29 -10.79 -6.90
C ARG A 65 10.31 -9.66 -6.91
N GLY A 66 10.01 -8.53 -7.54
CA GLY A 66 10.88 -7.36 -7.56
C GLY A 66 11.24 -6.86 -6.15
N GLU A 67 12.39 -6.25 -6.02
CA GLU A 67 12.87 -5.64 -4.78
C GLU A 67 12.43 -4.18 -4.66
N VAL A 68 12.51 -3.62 -3.46
CA VAL A 68 12.13 -2.21 -3.22
C VAL A 68 13.31 -1.45 -2.63
N TYR A 69 13.55 -0.29 -3.18
CA TYR A 69 14.66 0.58 -2.84
C TYR A 69 14.15 1.96 -2.41
N MET A 70 14.90 2.67 -1.58
CA MET A 70 14.70 4.07 -1.22
C MET A 70 15.89 4.91 -1.67
N MET A 71 15.63 6.19 -1.97
CA MET A 71 16.70 7.18 -2.18
C MET A 71 17.48 7.38 -0.88
N ASN A 72 18.76 7.81 -0.98
CA ASN A 72 19.61 8.04 0.19
C ASN A 72 20.40 9.36 0.09
N GLY A 73 19.90 10.33 -0.66
CA GLY A 73 20.58 11.60 -0.93
C GLY A 73 21.68 11.49 -1.98
N SER A 74 21.84 10.33 -2.61
CA SER A 74 22.72 10.08 -3.75
C SER A 74 21.93 9.43 -4.89
N ASP A 75 22.58 9.21 -6.04
CA ASP A 75 22.00 8.49 -7.17
C ASP A 75 22.03 6.95 -7.00
N GLU A 76 22.56 6.45 -5.88
CA GLU A 76 22.62 5.02 -5.57
C GLU A 76 21.57 4.67 -4.51
N PRO A 77 20.38 4.15 -4.90
CA PRO A 77 19.34 3.82 -3.95
C PRO A 77 19.71 2.62 -3.06
N GLU A 78 19.15 2.59 -1.84
CA GLU A 78 19.38 1.55 -0.84
C GLU A 78 18.22 0.58 -0.77
N ALA A 79 18.50 -0.73 -0.81
CA ALA A 79 17.47 -1.77 -0.74
C ALA A 79 16.80 -1.80 0.65
N VAL A 80 15.47 -1.74 0.66
CA VAL A 80 14.66 -1.76 1.89
C VAL A 80 13.74 -2.97 1.98
N ILE A 81 13.44 -3.63 0.85
CA ILE A 81 12.79 -4.93 0.79
C ILE A 81 13.52 -5.79 -0.23
N MET A 82 13.99 -6.93 0.20
CA MET A 82 14.79 -7.85 -0.60
C MET A 82 14.22 -9.27 -0.60
N ASN A 83 14.72 -10.10 -1.51
CA ASN A 83 14.43 -11.53 -1.53
C ASN A 83 15.59 -12.33 -0.95
N GLU A 84 15.33 -13.10 0.09
CA GLU A 84 16.28 -14.10 0.57
C GLU A 84 15.89 -15.47 0.03
N ARG A 85 16.86 -16.17 -0.59
CA ARG A 85 16.64 -17.55 -1.02
C ARG A 85 16.58 -18.47 0.19
N VAL A 86 15.49 -19.21 0.30
CA VAL A 86 15.23 -20.16 1.38
C VAL A 86 14.77 -21.50 0.80
N TRP A 87 14.55 -22.49 1.65
CA TRP A 87 14.12 -23.83 1.24
C TRP A 87 12.92 -24.27 2.07
N ASP A 88 11.92 -24.85 1.40
CA ASP A 88 10.82 -25.53 2.04
C ASP A 88 11.11 -27.03 2.07
N VAL A 89 11.19 -27.59 3.27
CA VAL A 89 11.55 -28.99 3.47
C VAL A 89 10.31 -29.84 3.50
N TYR A 90 10.29 -30.90 2.70
CA TYR A 90 9.18 -31.84 2.66
C TYR A 90 9.64 -33.29 2.80
N ILE A 91 8.70 -34.15 3.14
CA ILE A 91 8.87 -35.61 3.24
C ILE A 91 7.84 -36.26 2.32
N ASP A 92 8.23 -37.38 1.68
CA ASP A 92 7.32 -38.35 1.09
C ASP A 92 7.13 -39.52 2.09
N PRO A 93 6.04 -39.53 2.88
CA PRO A 93 5.81 -40.56 3.89
C PRO A 93 5.73 -41.96 3.31
N LYS A 94 5.06 -42.13 2.15
CA LYS A 94 4.92 -43.42 1.48
C LYS A 94 6.28 -43.98 1.05
N TYR A 95 7.13 -43.13 0.50
CA TYR A 95 8.47 -43.54 0.06
C TYR A 95 9.39 -43.80 1.26
N ALA A 96 9.32 -42.96 2.32
CA ALA A 96 10.08 -43.17 3.55
C ALA A 96 9.79 -44.51 4.22
N LEU A 97 8.49 -44.87 4.32
CA LEU A 97 8.04 -46.13 4.93
C LEU A 97 8.50 -47.38 4.12
N SER A 98 8.73 -47.25 2.81
CA SER A 98 9.24 -48.35 2.00
C SER A 98 10.66 -48.82 2.38
N PHE A 99 11.44 -47.95 3.10
CA PHE A 99 12.77 -48.29 3.62
C PHE A 99 12.74 -48.88 5.05
N GLY A 100 11.56 -48.99 5.66
CA GLY A 100 11.36 -49.56 6.98
C GLY A 100 11.52 -48.59 8.17
N GLU A 101 11.14 -49.05 9.37
CA GLU A 101 11.06 -48.23 10.56
C GLU A 101 12.40 -47.60 11.01
N SER A 102 13.53 -48.29 10.78
CA SER A 102 14.84 -47.71 11.11
C SER A 102 15.18 -46.48 10.26
N HIS A 103 14.67 -46.40 9.05
CA HIS A 103 14.84 -45.24 8.18
C HIS A 103 13.94 -44.08 8.61
N VAL A 104 12.70 -44.35 8.98
CA VAL A 104 11.77 -43.40 9.55
C VAL A 104 12.38 -42.77 10.80
N ALA A 105 12.83 -43.56 11.75
CA ALA A 105 13.49 -43.08 12.97
C ALA A 105 14.74 -42.22 12.67
N LYS A 106 15.48 -42.57 11.63
CA LYS A 106 16.62 -41.77 11.18
C LYS A 106 16.18 -40.39 10.64
N ILE A 107 15.10 -40.32 9.85
CA ILE A 107 14.53 -39.04 9.35
C ILE A 107 14.11 -38.18 10.55
N GLU A 108 13.30 -38.74 11.45
CA GLU A 108 12.80 -38.02 12.64
C GLU A 108 13.95 -37.45 13.48
N LYS A 109 14.94 -38.29 13.82
CA LYS A 109 16.08 -37.85 14.62
C LYS A 109 16.84 -36.69 13.97
N ASN A 110 17.24 -36.86 12.69
CA ASN A 110 18.08 -35.85 12.04
C ASN A 110 17.31 -34.56 11.79
N LEU A 111 16.06 -34.63 11.34
CA LEU A 111 15.29 -33.42 11.07
C LEU A 111 14.90 -32.70 12.38
N THR A 112 14.57 -33.42 13.46
CA THR A 112 14.34 -32.80 14.78
C THR A 112 15.59 -32.08 15.28
N GLU A 113 16.78 -32.71 15.13
CA GLU A 113 18.04 -32.13 15.55
C GLU A 113 18.42 -30.87 14.73
N ILE A 114 18.19 -30.93 13.40
CA ILE A 114 18.58 -29.83 12.50
C ILE A 114 17.55 -28.71 12.45
N LEU A 115 16.25 -29.02 12.40
CA LEU A 115 15.18 -28.06 12.25
C LEU A 115 14.72 -27.47 13.60
N GLY A 116 14.72 -28.27 14.67
CA GLY A 116 14.30 -27.84 15.99
C GLY A 116 12.90 -27.19 15.98
N ASN A 117 12.83 -25.94 16.41
CA ASN A 117 11.60 -25.14 16.45
C ASN A 117 11.12 -24.64 15.07
N LYS A 118 11.88 -24.86 13.99
CA LYS A 118 11.48 -24.51 12.61
C LYS A 118 10.49 -25.52 12.02
N MET A 119 10.23 -26.66 12.69
CA MET A 119 9.22 -27.61 12.25
C MET A 119 7.81 -27.01 12.37
N THR A 120 7.03 -27.15 11.30
CA THR A 120 5.65 -26.63 11.22
C THR A 120 4.58 -27.67 11.51
N VAL A 121 4.95 -28.95 11.55
CA VAL A 121 4.06 -30.09 11.78
C VAL A 121 4.68 -31.06 12.79
N SER A 122 3.85 -31.81 13.51
CA SER A 122 4.30 -32.88 14.41
C SER A 122 4.59 -34.17 13.66
N TRP A 123 5.43 -35.03 14.21
CA TRP A 123 5.71 -36.33 13.62
C TRP A 123 4.46 -37.21 13.52
N ASP A 124 3.52 -37.13 14.47
CA ASP A 124 2.24 -37.83 14.41
C ASP A 124 1.44 -37.44 13.16
N GLU A 125 1.45 -36.15 12.79
CA GLU A 125 0.77 -35.67 11.59
C GLU A 125 1.50 -36.11 10.31
N VAL A 126 2.84 -36.13 10.32
CA VAL A 126 3.65 -36.60 9.18
C VAL A 126 3.31 -38.05 8.81
N TRP A 127 3.17 -38.92 9.81
CA TRP A 127 2.97 -40.37 9.59
C TRP A 127 1.50 -40.81 9.66
N LYS A 128 0.56 -39.90 9.85
CA LYS A 128 -0.89 -40.20 9.96
C LYS A 128 -1.43 -40.87 8.70
N ASP A 129 -1.08 -40.35 7.53
CA ASP A 129 -1.44 -40.95 6.22
C ASP A 129 -0.23 -41.58 5.56
N LYS A 130 -0.16 -42.91 5.66
CA LYS A 130 0.94 -43.70 5.12
C LYS A 130 1.01 -43.77 3.56
N ASN A 131 -0.04 -43.32 2.89
CA ASN A 131 -0.10 -43.25 1.44
C ASN A 131 0.22 -41.86 0.89
N ARG A 132 0.38 -40.88 1.75
CA ARG A 132 0.72 -39.51 1.38
C ARG A 132 2.13 -39.47 0.78
N GLN A 133 2.28 -38.76 -0.34
CA GLN A 133 3.56 -38.64 -1.06
C GLN A 133 4.26 -37.30 -0.85
N TYR A 134 3.58 -36.33 -0.21
CA TYR A 134 4.13 -35.00 0.06
C TYR A 134 3.55 -34.44 1.35
N ILE A 135 4.40 -34.08 2.28
CA ILE A 135 4.05 -33.27 3.44
C ILE A 135 5.20 -32.31 3.74
N GLU A 136 4.89 -31.05 3.80
CA GLU A 136 5.83 -30.01 4.14
C GLU A 136 6.04 -30.00 5.66
N VAL A 137 7.30 -30.06 6.08
CA VAL A 137 7.68 -30.19 7.49
C VAL A 137 8.37 -28.93 8.04
N ALA A 138 8.92 -28.11 7.16
CA ALA A 138 9.44 -26.78 7.51
C ALA A 138 9.42 -25.84 6.30
N LYS A 139 9.16 -24.57 6.54
CA LYS A 139 9.16 -23.50 5.54
C LYS A 139 10.27 -22.49 5.77
N GLY A 140 10.76 -21.89 4.69
CA GLY A 140 11.68 -20.77 4.76
C GLY A 140 12.99 -21.08 5.50
N VAL A 141 13.50 -22.28 5.32
CA VAL A 141 14.75 -22.73 5.94
C VAL A 141 15.94 -22.05 5.26
N ASP A 142 16.82 -21.43 6.04
CA ASP A 142 18.03 -20.76 5.56
C ASP A 142 19.06 -21.72 4.93
N PHE A 143 20.02 -21.15 4.20
CA PHE A 143 21.07 -21.88 3.50
C PHE A 143 21.88 -22.81 4.40
N GLU A 144 22.22 -22.36 5.63
CA GLU A 144 23.03 -23.15 6.57
C GLU A 144 22.27 -24.40 7.01
N THR A 145 21.00 -24.23 7.40
CA THR A 145 20.13 -25.34 7.83
C THR A 145 19.87 -26.30 6.66
N ALA A 146 19.56 -25.78 5.48
CA ALA A 146 19.38 -26.60 4.27
C ALA A 146 20.64 -27.39 3.90
N SER A 147 21.82 -26.79 4.07
CA SER A 147 23.11 -27.45 3.83
C SER A 147 23.37 -28.58 4.84
N LYS A 148 22.97 -28.41 6.10
CA LYS A 148 23.05 -29.47 7.13
C LYS A 148 22.17 -30.66 6.75
N ILE A 149 20.94 -30.40 6.26
CA ILE A 149 20.05 -31.47 5.80
C ILE A 149 20.66 -32.22 4.61
N LYS A 150 21.20 -31.51 3.61
CA LYS A 150 21.89 -32.10 2.44
C LYS A 150 23.10 -32.94 2.82
N ALA A 151 23.81 -32.57 3.88
CA ALA A 151 25.00 -33.29 4.35
C ALA A 151 24.66 -34.66 4.96
N VAL A 152 23.41 -34.90 5.39
CA VAL A 152 23.00 -36.18 5.97
C VAL A 152 22.87 -37.23 4.86
N LYS A 153 23.84 -38.16 4.82
CA LYS A 153 23.84 -39.24 3.80
C LYS A 153 22.64 -40.18 3.95
N LYS A 154 22.06 -40.61 2.83
CA LYS A 154 20.95 -41.56 2.76
C LYS A 154 19.70 -41.10 3.54
N LEU A 155 19.31 -39.85 3.37
CA LEU A 155 18.04 -39.31 3.89
C LEU A 155 17.00 -39.38 2.75
N HIS A 156 16.72 -40.62 2.29
CA HIS A 156 15.75 -40.84 1.21
C HIS A 156 14.36 -40.37 1.65
N ALA A 157 13.56 -39.90 0.71
CA ALA A 157 12.22 -39.38 0.90
C ALA A 157 12.15 -37.99 1.58
N VAL A 158 13.28 -37.36 1.87
CA VAL A 158 13.34 -35.95 2.28
C VAL A 158 13.79 -35.12 1.10
N GLY A 159 13.01 -34.13 0.73
CA GLY A 159 13.32 -33.20 -0.35
C GLY A 159 13.23 -31.74 0.13
N MET A 160 13.75 -30.86 -0.71
CA MET A 160 13.73 -29.42 -0.45
C MET A 160 13.42 -28.68 -1.74
N ASN A 161 12.37 -27.85 -1.71
CA ASN A 161 12.05 -26.93 -2.79
C ASN A 161 12.71 -25.58 -2.51
N VAL A 162 13.26 -24.95 -3.53
CA VAL A 162 13.74 -23.57 -3.44
C VAL A 162 12.52 -22.67 -3.33
N SER A 163 12.57 -21.76 -2.38
CA SER A 163 11.54 -20.77 -2.10
C SER A 163 12.19 -19.42 -1.86
N SER A 164 11.40 -18.37 -1.71
CA SER A 164 11.85 -17.01 -1.44
C SER A 164 11.13 -16.46 -0.22
N ARG A 165 11.85 -15.72 0.61
CA ARG A 165 11.32 -15.00 1.76
C ARG A 165 11.64 -13.52 1.62
N ARG A 166 10.66 -12.66 1.89
CA ARG A 166 10.89 -11.22 1.97
C ARG A 166 11.64 -10.88 3.25
N VAL A 167 12.65 -10.05 3.13
CA VAL A 167 13.44 -9.53 4.26
C VAL A 167 13.48 -8.02 4.20
N TYR A 168 13.53 -7.41 5.39
CA TYR A 168 13.48 -5.96 5.57
C TYR A 168 14.76 -5.52 6.30
N PRO A 169 15.87 -5.25 5.57
CA PRO A 169 17.18 -4.98 6.18
C PRO A 169 17.18 -3.79 7.15
N SER A 170 16.29 -2.82 6.93
CA SER A 170 16.14 -1.65 7.79
C SER A 170 15.19 -1.88 8.99
N GLY A 171 14.73 -3.12 9.24
CA GLY A 171 13.91 -3.50 10.37
C GLY A 171 12.55 -2.83 10.38
N THR A 172 12.29 -1.97 11.37
CA THR A 172 10.98 -1.31 11.55
C THR A 172 10.81 -0.04 10.72
N LEU A 173 11.84 0.40 9.98
CA LEU A 173 11.81 1.64 9.22
C LEU A 173 10.69 1.62 8.16
N ALA A 174 9.90 2.67 8.12
CA ALA A 174 8.80 2.86 7.18
C ALA A 174 7.79 1.69 7.13
N SER A 175 7.64 0.95 8.23
CA SER A 175 6.90 -0.32 8.26
C SER A 175 5.48 -0.23 7.71
N GLN A 176 4.71 0.83 8.03
CA GLN A 176 3.35 1.02 7.53
C GLN A 176 3.33 1.44 6.05
N LEU A 177 4.40 2.09 5.57
CA LEU A 177 4.53 2.47 4.17
C LEU A 177 4.96 1.27 3.32
N LEU A 178 6.04 0.59 3.71
CA LEU A 178 6.55 -0.59 3.02
C LEU A 178 5.52 -1.73 3.05
N GLY A 179 4.92 -1.93 4.21
CA GLY A 179 3.94 -2.99 4.41
C GLY A 179 4.58 -4.37 4.45
N PHE A 180 3.80 -5.39 4.13
CA PHE A 180 4.20 -6.80 4.12
C PHE A 180 3.28 -7.61 3.20
N VAL A 181 3.69 -8.82 2.86
CA VAL A 181 2.82 -9.83 2.22
C VAL A 181 2.47 -10.88 3.27
N ASN A 182 1.16 -11.09 3.49
CA ASN A 182 0.70 -12.06 4.47
C ASN A 182 0.78 -13.51 3.95
N VAL A 183 0.48 -14.48 4.82
CA VAL A 183 0.50 -15.91 4.47
C VAL A 183 -0.48 -16.33 3.37
N ASN A 184 -1.49 -15.52 3.10
CA ASN A 184 -2.45 -15.74 2.02
C ASN A 184 -2.01 -15.11 0.69
N GLY A 185 -0.91 -14.37 0.69
CA GLY A 185 -0.42 -13.63 -0.47
C GLY A 185 -1.02 -12.22 -0.64
N ASP A 186 -1.81 -11.73 0.34
CA ASP A 186 -2.32 -10.36 0.32
C ASP A 186 -1.21 -9.38 0.73
N GLY A 187 -1.01 -8.35 -0.06
CA GLY A 187 -0.03 -7.29 0.20
C GLY A 187 -0.65 -6.10 0.91
N TYR A 188 0.13 -5.47 1.78
CA TYR A 188 -0.17 -4.23 2.49
C TYR A 188 0.89 -3.18 2.16
N GLY A 189 0.58 -1.88 2.30
CA GLY A 189 1.53 -0.81 1.96
C GLY A 189 1.98 -0.87 0.49
N ILE A 190 3.25 -0.61 0.23
CA ILE A 190 3.89 -0.72 -1.10
C ILE A 190 3.78 -2.14 -1.67
N GLU A 191 3.98 -3.16 -0.82
CA GLU A 191 3.82 -4.56 -1.22
C GLU A 191 2.43 -4.85 -1.79
N GLY A 192 1.39 -4.19 -1.31
CA GLY A 192 0.03 -4.30 -1.83
C GLY A 192 -0.26 -3.36 -2.98
N GLY A 193 0.08 -2.08 -2.82
CA GLY A 193 -0.24 -1.02 -3.79
C GLY A 193 0.45 -1.20 -5.14
N LEU A 194 1.70 -1.67 -5.12
CA LEU A 194 2.50 -1.95 -6.32
C LEU A 194 2.59 -3.45 -6.66
N ASN A 195 1.70 -4.29 -6.08
CA ASN A 195 1.77 -5.74 -6.26
C ASN A 195 1.79 -6.19 -7.73
N THR A 196 1.04 -5.52 -8.61
CA THR A 196 1.00 -5.87 -10.04
C THR A 196 2.37 -5.74 -10.72
N ARG A 197 3.19 -4.78 -10.26
CA ARG A 197 4.54 -4.54 -10.77
C ARG A 197 5.56 -5.45 -10.09
N LEU A 198 5.46 -5.59 -8.76
CA LEU A 198 6.38 -6.36 -7.95
C LEU A 198 6.26 -7.88 -8.18
N ALA A 199 5.06 -8.42 -8.41
CA ALA A 199 4.84 -9.86 -8.47
C ALA A 199 5.43 -10.53 -9.71
N GLY A 200 5.68 -9.79 -10.79
CA GLY A 200 6.05 -10.36 -12.07
C GLY A 200 4.95 -11.25 -12.68
N LYS A 201 5.34 -12.09 -13.61
CA LYS A 201 4.45 -13.03 -14.28
C LYS A 201 5.09 -14.42 -14.34
N ASP A 202 4.46 -15.39 -13.70
CA ASP A 202 4.92 -16.79 -13.75
C ASP A 202 5.00 -17.29 -15.21
N GLY A 203 6.06 -18.02 -15.51
CA GLY A 203 6.21 -18.76 -16.74
C GLY A 203 5.60 -20.18 -16.64
N VAL A 204 5.60 -20.90 -17.73
CA VAL A 204 5.09 -22.27 -17.79
C VAL A 204 6.03 -23.15 -18.59
N LEU A 205 6.49 -24.25 -17.98
CA LEU A 205 7.17 -25.33 -18.65
C LEU A 205 6.17 -26.44 -19.01
N LYS A 206 5.83 -26.57 -20.28
CA LYS A 206 5.07 -27.71 -20.80
C LYS A 206 6.04 -28.76 -21.30
N SER A 207 6.03 -29.92 -20.71
CA SER A 207 6.90 -31.01 -21.10
C SER A 207 6.20 -32.37 -21.00
N VAL A 208 6.55 -33.28 -21.86
CA VAL A 208 6.19 -34.69 -21.71
C VAL A 208 7.06 -35.28 -20.59
N VAL A 209 6.44 -35.91 -19.61
CA VAL A 209 7.17 -36.58 -18.53
C VAL A 209 7.28 -38.10 -18.75
N ASP A 210 8.33 -38.69 -18.20
CA ASP A 210 8.48 -40.15 -18.14
C ASP A 210 7.58 -40.76 -17.05
N VAL A 211 7.69 -42.08 -16.85
CA VAL A 211 6.92 -42.80 -15.81
C VAL A 211 7.28 -42.43 -14.37
N ASN A 212 8.34 -41.63 -14.19
CA ASN A 212 8.81 -41.12 -12.90
C ASN A 212 8.58 -39.59 -12.76
N ASP A 213 7.73 -39.02 -13.64
CA ASP A 213 7.44 -37.56 -13.71
C ASP A 213 8.68 -36.70 -14.04
N ILE A 214 9.73 -37.29 -14.70
CA ILE A 214 10.91 -36.53 -15.13
C ILE A 214 10.62 -35.89 -16.49
N PRO A 215 10.79 -34.55 -16.64
CA PRO A 215 10.60 -33.86 -17.91
C PRO A 215 11.56 -34.41 -19.00
N LEU A 216 11.01 -34.71 -20.15
CA LEU A 216 11.77 -35.14 -21.33
C LEU A 216 11.90 -33.95 -22.28
N SER A 217 13.12 -33.55 -22.59
CA SER A 217 13.43 -32.49 -23.56
C SER A 217 13.28 -32.94 -25.02
N ILE A 218 12.38 -33.89 -25.30
CA ILE A 218 12.26 -34.54 -26.62
C ILE A 218 10.81 -34.45 -27.10
N GLY A 219 10.60 -33.90 -28.28
CA GLY A 219 9.32 -33.88 -29.00
C GLY A 219 8.82 -32.44 -29.28
N ASP A 220 7.86 -32.34 -30.20
CA ASP A 220 7.24 -31.07 -30.63
C ASP A 220 6.34 -30.41 -29.52
N GLU A 221 6.24 -31.04 -28.36
CA GLU A 221 5.38 -30.63 -27.25
C GLU A 221 6.18 -30.09 -26.05
N TYR A 222 7.48 -29.86 -26.18
CA TYR A 222 8.26 -29.07 -25.24
C TYR A 222 8.06 -27.59 -25.56
N THR A 223 7.42 -26.86 -24.66
CA THR A 223 7.26 -25.42 -24.77
C THR A 223 7.62 -24.79 -23.42
N GLU A 224 8.54 -23.87 -23.45
CA GLU A 224 8.91 -23.06 -22.28
C GLU A 224 8.46 -21.62 -22.53
N GLU A 225 7.52 -21.16 -21.71
CA GLU A 225 7.21 -19.74 -21.57
C GLU A 225 8.00 -19.26 -20.37
N PRO A 226 9.06 -18.44 -20.55
CA PRO A 226 9.87 -17.98 -19.43
C PRO A 226 9.05 -17.12 -18.48
N ALA A 227 9.38 -17.15 -17.20
CA ALA A 227 8.87 -16.20 -16.24
C ALA A 227 9.39 -14.79 -16.57
N VAL A 228 8.62 -13.78 -16.23
CA VAL A 228 9.02 -12.37 -16.26
C VAL A 228 9.03 -11.89 -14.82
N ASP A 229 10.22 -11.59 -14.32
CA ASP A 229 10.39 -11.14 -12.94
C ASP A 229 9.72 -9.79 -12.70
N GLY A 230 9.40 -9.49 -11.44
CA GLY A 230 8.82 -8.21 -11.05
C GLY A 230 9.82 -7.06 -11.17
N ASP A 231 9.29 -5.85 -11.28
CA ASP A 231 10.11 -4.62 -11.33
C ASP A 231 10.82 -4.39 -9.99
N ASP A 232 12.10 -4.08 -10.02
CA ASP A 232 12.84 -3.53 -8.90
C ASP A 232 12.53 -2.03 -8.77
N ILE A 233 11.71 -1.68 -7.79
CA ILE A 233 11.11 -0.34 -7.67
C ILE A 233 11.93 0.54 -6.75
N VAL A 234 12.28 1.75 -7.22
CA VAL A 234 12.89 2.79 -6.41
C VAL A 234 11.82 3.79 -5.98
N LEU A 235 11.69 4.00 -4.67
CA LEU A 235 10.75 4.94 -4.10
C LEU A 235 11.31 6.37 -4.11
N THR A 236 10.42 7.37 -4.13
CA THR A 236 10.76 8.79 -3.95
C THR A 236 11.19 9.11 -2.51
N VAL A 237 10.86 8.22 -1.58
CA VAL A 237 11.21 8.35 -0.16
C VAL A 237 12.71 8.27 0.03
N ASP A 238 13.26 9.26 0.76
CA ASP A 238 14.65 9.25 1.17
C ASP A 238 14.80 8.57 2.53
N ILE A 239 15.66 7.55 2.60
CA ILE A 239 15.83 6.70 3.78
C ILE A 239 16.34 7.48 5.00
N ASN A 240 17.16 8.53 4.78
CA ASN A 240 17.71 9.33 5.87
C ASN A 240 16.67 10.31 6.41
N ILE A 241 15.87 10.93 5.52
CA ILE A 241 14.73 11.77 5.91
C ILE A 241 13.72 10.93 6.68
N GLN A 242 13.37 9.76 6.16
CA GLN A 242 12.42 8.84 6.81
C GLN A 242 12.89 8.43 8.22
N ARG A 243 14.16 7.99 8.34
CA ARG A 243 14.76 7.59 9.62
C ARG A 243 14.78 8.74 10.64
N LYS A 244 15.13 9.94 10.19
CA LYS A 244 15.15 11.12 11.07
C LYS A 244 13.75 11.47 11.56
N ILE A 245 12.76 11.48 10.68
CA ILE A 245 11.38 11.79 11.05
C ILE A 245 10.83 10.75 12.03
N GLU A 246 11.01 9.46 11.77
CA GLU A 246 10.59 8.42 12.71
C GLU A 246 11.25 8.57 14.09
N SER A 247 12.52 8.94 14.14
CA SER A 247 13.21 9.23 15.40
C SER A 247 12.59 10.42 16.15
N ILE A 248 12.22 11.50 15.44
CA ILE A 248 11.54 12.67 16.03
C ILE A 248 10.15 12.28 16.56
N LEU A 249 9.38 11.50 15.77
CA LEU A 249 8.04 11.04 16.18
C LEU A 249 8.13 10.10 17.40
N ALA A 250 9.07 9.17 17.40
CA ALA A 250 9.30 8.25 18.51
C ALA A 250 9.64 9.02 19.79
N GLU A 251 10.58 9.95 19.72
CA GLU A 251 10.96 10.80 20.85
C GLU A 251 9.76 11.57 21.40
N ARG A 252 8.89 12.09 20.51
CA ARG A 252 7.70 12.85 20.93
C ARG A 252 6.69 11.98 21.66
N VAL A 253 6.41 10.77 21.16
CA VAL A 253 5.45 9.85 21.80
C VAL A 253 6.02 9.28 23.09
N GLU A 254 7.27 8.87 23.11
CA GLU A 254 7.90 8.24 24.30
C GLU A 254 8.09 9.22 25.45
N LYS A 255 8.39 10.50 25.14
CA LYS A 255 8.58 11.55 26.17
C LYS A 255 7.30 12.25 26.62
N ASN A 256 6.18 12.05 25.92
CA ASN A 256 4.91 12.70 26.25
C ASN A 256 3.77 11.68 26.31
N ALA A 257 3.44 11.19 27.50
CA ALA A 257 2.36 10.23 27.74
C ALA A 257 0.98 10.69 27.26
N ASN A 258 0.81 11.99 26.96
CA ASN A 258 -0.42 12.52 26.39
C ASN A 258 -0.56 12.21 24.88
N VAL A 259 0.52 11.83 24.20
CA VAL A 259 0.52 11.47 22.78
C VAL A 259 0.41 9.95 22.65
N ALA A 260 -0.62 9.47 21.96
CA ALA A 260 -0.82 8.05 21.68
C ALA A 260 -0.07 7.61 20.44
N THR A 261 -0.23 8.37 19.35
CA THR A 261 0.40 8.08 18.06
C THR A 261 0.84 9.38 17.38
N ALA A 262 1.82 9.27 16.50
CA ALA A 262 2.31 10.38 15.71
C ALA A 262 2.45 9.98 14.24
N SER A 263 2.13 10.90 13.32
CA SER A 263 2.30 10.69 11.89
C SER A 263 2.82 11.96 11.23
N ALA A 264 3.66 11.79 10.21
CA ALA A 264 4.17 12.90 9.41
C ALA A 264 4.31 12.50 7.94
N VAL A 265 4.09 13.47 7.06
CA VAL A 265 4.38 13.35 5.63
C VAL A 265 5.16 14.58 5.18
N VAL A 266 6.18 14.34 4.36
CA VAL A 266 6.99 15.37 3.70
C VAL A 266 6.87 15.19 2.20
N MET A 267 6.57 16.29 1.50
CA MET A 267 6.37 16.29 0.05
C MET A 267 7.19 17.40 -0.61
N ASP A 268 7.62 17.15 -1.82
CA ASP A 268 8.09 18.17 -2.75
C ASP A 268 6.87 18.77 -3.47
N PRO A 269 6.50 20.03 -3.23
CA PRO A 269 5.33 20.64 -3.84
C PRO A 269 5.49 20.89 -5.34
N ALA A 270 6.72 20.95 -5.86
CA ALA A 270 6.98 21.17 -7.28
C ALA A 270 6.75 19.92 -8.15
N THR A 271 6.94 18.73 -7.56
CA THR A 271 6.89 17.46 -8.30
C THR A 271 5.81 16.49 -7.82
N GLY A 272 5.24 16.71 -6.64
CA GLY A 272 4.31 15.79 -6.00
C GLY A 272 4.99 14.58 -5.33
N LYS A 273 6.32 14.49 -5.37
CA LYS A 273 7.07 13.39 -4.75
C LYS A 273 6.90 13.39 -3.23
N VAL A 274 6.64 12.21 -2.67
CA VAL A 274 6.64 11.99 -1.22
C VAL A 274 8.06 11.67 -0.79
N MET A 275 8.69 12.59 -0.05
CA MET A 275 10.06 12.46 0.44
C MET A 275 10.16 11.62 1.71
N ALA A 276 9.10 11.60 2.52
CA ALA A 276 8.94 10.73 3.68
C ALA A 276 7.46 10.57 4.07
N MET A 277 7.12 9.41 4.61
CA MET A 277 5.79 9.11 5.16
C MET A 277 5.96 8.21 6.39
N ALA A 278 5.89 8.79 7.57
CA ALA A 278 6.22 8.14 8.83
C ALA A 278 5.00 8.04 9.75
N ASN A 279 4.91 6.92 10.47
CA ASN A 279 3.94 6.68 11.53
C ASN A 279 4.66 6.10 12.75
N TYR A 280 4.23 6.45 13.96
CA TYR A 280 4.71 5.88 15.20
C TYR A 280 3.54 5.60 16.15
N PRO A 281 3.49 4.45 16.85
CA PRO A 281 4.48 3.37 16.85
C PRO A 281 4.56 2.63 15.53
N ASN A 282 5.73 2.06 15.24
CA ASN A 282 6.01 1.21 14.10
C ASN A 282 6.09 -0.27 14.52
N PHE A 283 6.27 -1.19 13.56
CA PHE A 283 6.35 -2.64 13.80
C PHE A 283 7.42 -3.28 12.91
N ASN A 284 7.81 -4.52 13.19
CA ASN A 284 8.69 -5.27 12.30
C ASN A 284 7.85 -6.01 11.24
N PRO A 285 7.96 -5.69 9.93
CA PRO A 285 7.21 -6.36 8.88
C PRO A 285 7.46 -7.86 8.76
N GLU A 286 8.64 -8.35 9.14
CA GLU A 286 8.93 -9.79 9.19
C GLU A 286 8.15 -10.52 10.29
N GLU A 287 7.67 -9.78 11.29
CA GLU A 287 6.95 -10.29 12.46
C GLU A 287 5.52 -9.73 12.55
N TYR A 288 4.94 -9.31 11.42
CA TYR A 288 3.64 -8.66 11.35
C TYR A 288 2.52 -9.39 12.11
N SER A 289 2.59 -10.71 12.21
CA SER A 289 1.60 -11.54 12.92
C SER A 289 1.79 -11.62 14.43
N LYS A 290 2.88 -11.06 14.98
CA LYS A 290 3.22 -11.12 16.42
C LYS A 290 2.82 -9.86 17.18
N VAL A 291 2.16 -8.89 16.53
CA VAL A 291 1.70 -7.67 17.18
C VAL A 291 0.43 -7.93 18.00
N ASP A 292 0.33 -7.30 19.16
CA ASP A 292 -0.86 -7.44 20.05
C ASP A 292 -2.07 -6.67 19.49
N ASP A 293 -1.82 -5.56 18.81
CA ASP A 293 -2.85 -4.70 18.21
C ASP A 293 -2.60 -4.51 16.71
N ALA A 294 -3.48 -5.06 15.87
CA ALA A 294 -3.39 -4.93 14.41
C ALA A 294 -3.53 -3.48 13.90
N SER A 295 -4.02 -2.56 14.71
CA SER A 295 -4.11 -1.14 14.33
C SER A 295 -2.74 -0.49 14.10
N ILE A 296 -1.66 -1.11 14.58
CA ILE A 296 -0.28 -0.67 14.33
C ILE A 296 0.11 -0.76 12.85
N HIS A 297 -0.54 -1.65 12.07
CA HIS A 297 -0.28 -1.81 10.64
C HIS A 297 -0.88 -0.68 9.79
N ILE A 298 -1.76 0.14 10.37
CA ILE A 298 -2.47 1.19 9.66
C ILE A 298 -1.52 2.32 9.27
N ASN A 299 -1.43 2.63 7.99
CA ASN A 299 -0.80 3.86 7.51
C ASN A 299 -1.76 5.04 7.73
N ARG A 300 -1.61 5.73 8.87
CA ARG A 300 -2.52 6.81 9.27
C ARG A 300 -2.52 8.00 8.31
N VAL A 301 -1.45 8.20 7.55
CA VAL A 301 -1.35 9.30 6.59
C VAL A 301 -2.36 9.17 5.47
N THR A 302 -2.59 7.93 4.98
CA THR A 302 -3.44 7.67 3.81
C THR A 302 -4.81 7.09 4.17
N THR A 303 -4.97 6.48 5.35
CA THR A 303 -6.19 5.71 5.66
C THR A 303 -6.96 6.19 6.89
N SER A 304 -6.34 6.98 7.80
CA SER A 304 -7.08 7.49 8.96
C SER A 304 -7.83 8.76 8.63
N LEU A 305 -9.15 8.64 8.53
CA LEU A 305 -10.04 9.80 8.39
C LEU A 305 -10.13 10.58 9.70
N TYR A 306 -10.06 11.89 9.61
CA TYR A 306 -10.21 12.78 10.76
C TYR A 306 -10.77 14.13 10.35
N GLU A 307 -11.26 14.90 11.30
CA GLU A 307 -11.61 16.31 11.13
C GLU A 307 -10.34 17.16 11.21
N PRO A 308 -9.92 17.84 10.11
CA PRO A 308 -8.60 18.47 10.03
C PRO A 308 -8.47 19.74 10.89
N ALA A 309 -9.56 20.22 11.46
CA ALA A 309 -9.59 21.46 12.24
C ALA A 309 -8.96 22.65 11.48
N SER A 310 -8.32 23.55 12.21
CA SER A 310 -7.88 24.85 11.68
C SER A 310 -6.80 24.79 10.60
N VAL A 311 -6.21 23.64 10.29
CA VAL A 311 -5.31 23.51 9.12
C VAL A 311 -6.07 23.66 7.79
N ILE A 312 -7.40 23.62 7.81
CA ILE A 312 -8.27 23.88 6.64
C ILE A 312 -8.46 25.39 6.36
N LYS A 313 -8.25 26.27 7.32
CA LYS A 313 -8.48 27.71 7.14
C LYS A 313 -7.74 28.31 5.94
N PRO A 314 -6.48 27.99 5.68
CA PRO A 314 -5.78 28.47 4.48
C PRO A 314 -6.54 28.17 3.17
N PHE A 315 -7.20 27.02 3.05
CA PHE A 315 -7.97 26.63 1.87
C PHE A 315 -9.19 27.56 1.66
N VAL A 316 -9.85 27.95 2.76
CA VAL A 316 -10.98 28.89 2.72
C VAL A 316 -10.51 30.29 2.33
N TYR A 317 -9.36 30.72 2.87
CA TYR A 317 -8.77 32.02 2.55
C TYR A 317 -8.27 32.04 1.09
N ALA A 318 -7.56 31.00 0.65
CA ALA A 318 -7.11 30.87 -0.73
C ALA A 318 -8.26 30.96 -1.74
N MET A 319 -9.37 30.27 -1.48
CA MET A 319 -10.59 30.37 -2.28
C MET A 319 -11.09 31.83 -2.36
N ALA A 320 -11.23 32.49 -1.23
CA ALA A 320 -11.82 33.85 -1.20
C ALA A 320 -10.89 34.92 -1.79
N LEU A 321 -9.58 34.78 -1.64
CA LEU A 321 -8.56 35.60 -2.30
C LEU A 321 -8.63 35.40 -3.82
N ASN A 322 -8.66 34.15 -4.28
CA ASN A 322 -8.73 33.82 -5.71
C ASN A 322 -10.01 34.32 -6.37
N GLU A 323 -11.12 34.31 -5.65
CA GLU A 323 -12.41 34.88 -6.08
C GLU A 323 -12.49 36.42 -5.92
N ASN A 324 -11.42 37.07 -5.46
CA ASN A 324 -11.38 38.52 -5.19
C ASN A 324 -12.50 38.98 -4.26
N LYS A 325 -12.90 38.15 -3.27
CA LYS A 325 -13.96 38.46 -2.32
C LYS A 325 -13.45 39.11 -1.03
N ILE A 326 -12.17 38.94 -0.76
CA ILE A 326 -11.47 39.55 0.37
C ILE A 326 -10.07 39.99 -0.05
N LYS A 327 -9.51 40.92 0.75
CA LYS A 327 -8.08 41.17 0.90
C LYS A 327 -7.69 40.87 2.34
N LEU A 328 -6.47 40.46 2.61
CA LEU A 328 -6.01 40.18 3.98
C LEU A 328 -6.07 41.42 4.89
N SER A 329 -5.98 42.63 4.31
CA SER A 329 -6.11 43.92 4.98
C SER A 329 -7.55 44.34 5.25
N ASP A 330 -8.56 43.69 4.61
CA ASP A 330 -9.96 44.00 4.88
C ASP A 330 -10.32 43.66 6.32
N THR A 331 -11.24 44.46 6.94
CA THR A 331 -11.64 44.30 8.31
C THR A 331 -13.03 43.71 8.49
N TYR A 332 -13.24 43.10 9.64
CA TYR A 332 -14.55 42.68 10.13
C TYR A 332 -14.62 42.87 11.66
N TYR A 333 -15.83 42.94 12.19
CA TYR A 333 -16.02 43.03 13.65
C TYR A 333 -16.06 41.65 14.28
N ASN A 334 -15.03 41.31 15.06
CA ASN A 334 -14.95 40.07 15.84
C ASN A 334 -15.59 40.28 17.23
N SER A 335 -16.73 39.65 17.45
CA SER A 335 -17.41 39.63 18.77
C SER A 335 -17.04 38.42 19.64
N GLY A 336 -16.10 37.55 19.19
CA GLY A 336 -15.78 36.29 19.86
C GLY A 336 -16.71 35.12 19.48
N SER A 337 -17.85 35.41 18.84
CA SER A 337 -18.81 34.43 18.35
C SER A 337 -19.57 34.96 17.15
N THR A 338 -20.21 34.09 16.40
CA THR A 338 -21.08 34.50 15.29
C THR A 338 -22.31 33.58 15.21
N LYS A 339 -23.46 34.17 14.87
CA LYS A 339 -24.71 33.43 14.70
C LYS A 339 -24.85 33.00 13.25
N VAL A 340 -25.14 31.72 13.03
CA VAL A 340 -25.45 31.12 11.71
C VAL A 340 -26.75 30.33 11.89
N ALA A 341 -27.81 30.75 11.21
CA ALA A 341 -29.15 30.21 11.38
C ALA A 341 -29.56 30.18 12.88
N ASP A 342 -29.84 29.04 13.45
CA ASP A 342 -30.24 28.83 14.85
C ASP A 342 -29.05 28.58 15.81
N ARG A 343 -27.82 28.49 15.29
CA ARG A 343 -26.60 28.15 16.05
C ARG A 343 -25.71 29.35 16.30
N THR A 344 -25.09 29.40 17.48
CA THR A 344 -24.01 30.34 17.79
C THR A 344 -22.69 29.55 17.80
N ILE A 345 -21.75 29.98 16.95
CA ILE A 345 -20.42 29.38 16.81
C ILE A 345 -19.42 30.33 17.49
N TYR A 346 -18.56 29.76 18.32
CA TYR A 346 -17.57 30.51 19.12
C TYR A 346 -16.16 30.28 18.55
N ASN A 347 -15.28 31.25 18.85
CA ASN A 347 -13.85 31.01 18.73
C ASN A 347 -13.41 29.93 19.72
N ALA A 348 -12.29 29.26 19.45
CA ALA A 348 -11.78 28.20 20.32
C ALA A 348 -11.69 28.68 21.78
N GLN A 349 -12.08 27.82 22.74
CA GLN A 349 -12.11 28.12 24.17
C GLN A 349 -12.96 29.36 24.52
N ARG A 350 -13.92 29.76 23.67
CA ARG A 350 -14.71 30.97 23.81
C ARG A 350 -13.82 32.22 24.01
N SER A 351 -12.67 32.25 23.35
CA SER A 351 -11.71 33.33 23.45
C SER A 351 -12.33 34.67 23.04
N THR A 352 -12.17 35.67 23.88
CA THR A 352 -12.47 37.08 23.59
C THR A 352 -11.24 37.85 23.11
N ARG A 353 -10.12 37.14 22.85
CA ARG A 353 -8.90 37.74 22.33
C ARG A 353 -9.18 38.38 20.97
N ASN A 354 -8.61 39.56 20.73
CA ASN A 354 -8.80 40.33 19.50
C ASN A 354 -10.29 40.64 19.19
N THR A 355 -11.11 40.94 20.18
CA THR A 355 -12.46 41.47 19.94
C THR A 355 -12.40 42.92 19.40
N GLY A 356 -13.38 43.28 18.59
CA GLY A 356 -13.42 44.56 17.90
C GLY A 356 -13.19 44.44 16.41
N GLU A 357 -12.86 45.54 15.76
CA GLU A 357 -12.55 45.56 14.33
C GLU A 357 -11.12 45.08 14.09
N ILE A 358 -10.97 44.00 13.35
CA ILE A 358 -9.68 43.35 13.07
C ILE A 358 -9.59 42.95 11.60
N THR A 359 -8.38 42.81 11.09
CA THR A 359 -8.13 42.35 9.71
C THR A 359 -8.30 40.85 9.57
N PHE A 360 -8.50 40.35 8.34
CA PHE A 360 -8.48 38.92 8.06
C PHE A 360 -7.11 38.29 8.33
N GLN A 361 -5.99 39.04 8.14
CA GLN A 361 -4.67 38.57 8.55
C GLN A 361 -4.64 38.33 10.07
N THR A 362 -5.07 39.29 10.88
CA THR A 362 -5.14 39.09 12.34
C THR A 362 -6.02 37.91 12.73
N ALA A 363 -7.09 37.67 11.99
CA ALA A 363 -7.98 36.53 12.24
C ALA A 363 -7.32 35.18 11.98
N ILE A 364 -6.56 35.05 10.89
CA ILE A 364 -5.84 33.79 10.57
C ILE A 364 -4.64 33.58 11.48
N ASP A 365 -3.91 34.63 11.86
CA ASP A 365 -2.79 34.60 12.82
C ASP A 365 -3.23 34.02 14.17
N ASN A 366 -4.40 34.43 14.63
CA ASN A 366 -4.99 33.97 15.89
C ASN A 366 -5.93 32.78 15.73
N SER A 367 -6.01 32.22 14.52
CA SER A 367 -6.85 31.06 14.20
C SER A 367 -8.32 31.21 14.60
N LEU A 368 -8.91 32.41 14.43
CA LEU A 368 -10.28 32.69 14.82
C LEU A 368 -11.29 32.01 13.90
N ASN A 369 -12.24 31.26 14.46
CA ASN A 369 -13.33 30.61 13.70
C ASN A 369 -14.25 31.65 13.07
N THR A 370 -14.54 32.74 13.80
CA THR A 370 -15.37 33.87 13.32
C THR A 370 -14.83 34.47 12.04
N GLY A 371 -13.49 34.59 11.92
CA GLY A 371 -12.83 35.08 10.71
C GLY A 371 -13.08 34.20 9.49
N SER A 372 -12.88 32.87 9.63
CA SER A 372 -13.11 31.95 8.51
C SER A 372 -14.58 31.87 8.09
N ILE A 373 -15.51 31.97 9.04
CA ILE A 373 -16.95 32.05 8.75
C ILE A 373 -17.28 33.35 8.01
N GLU A 374 -16.68 34.46 8.42
CA GLU A 374 -16.88 35.75 7.76
C GLU A 374 -16.30 35.76 6.34
N VAL A 375 -15.15 35.08 6.11
CA VAL A 375 -14.61 34.86 4.75
C VAL A 375 -15.67 34.21 3.87
N LEU A 376 -16.32 33.13 4.32
CA LEU A 376 -17.36 32.48 3.54
C LEU A 376 -18.59 33.37 3.33
N ARG A 377 -18.96 34.22 4.29
CA ARG A 377 -20.01 35.23 4.12
C ARG A 377 -19.66 36.23 3.02
N ARG A 378 -18.41 36.69 2.97
CA ARG A 378 -17.95 37.64 1.93
C ARG A 378 -18.06 36.99 0.54
N VAL A 379 -17.74 35.68 0.41
CA VAL A 379 -17.97 34.94 -0.84
C VAL A 379 -19.45 34.96 -1.22
N GLY A 380 -20.36 34.91 -0.27
CA GLY A 380 -21.82 34.92 -0.51
C GLY A 380 -22.45 36.30 -0.59
N GLY A 381 -21.65 37.40 -0.54
CA GLY A 381 -22.17 38.76 -0.58
C GLY A 381 -22.79 39.24 0.76
N GLY A 382 -22.36 38.69 1.89
CA GLY A 382 -22.80 39.03 3.24
C GLY A 382 -23.58 37.93 3.98
N ASP A 383 -23.86 36.78 3.29
CA ASP A 383 -24.50 35.61 3.89
C ASP A 383 -23.91 34.33 3.37
N ILE A 384 -24.15 33.21 4.10
CA ILE A 384 -23.70 31.85 3.67
C ILE A 384 -24.74 31.24 2.73
N THR A 385 -24.83 31.82 1.57
CA THR A 385 -25.79 31.39 0.51
C THR A 385 -25.47 30.00 -0.01
N LYS A 386 -26.42 29.37 -0.72
CA LYS A 386 -26.18 28.10 -1.43
C LYS A 386 -25.06 28.26 -2.47
N ALA A 387 -24.98 29.41 -3.15
CA ALA A 387 -23.92 29.71 -4.10
C ALA A 387 -22.55 29.73 -3.45
N ALA A 388 -22.39 30.42 -2.28
CA ALA A 388 -21.13 30.44 -1.53
C ALA A 388 -20.71 29.03 -1.07
N ARG A 389 -21.67 28.21 -0.61
CA ARG A 389 -21.40 26.82 -0.25
C ARG A 389 -20.96 25.98 -1.45
N LYS A 390 -21.57 26.20 -2.61
CA LYS A 390 -21.16 25.51 -3.84
C LYS A 390 -19.76 25.93 -4.27
N THR A 391 -19.44 27.21 -4.24
CA THR A 391 -18.07 27.69 -4.52
C THR A 391 -17.07 27.00 -3.57
N MET A 392 -17.34 26.97 -2.27
CA MET A 392 -16.46 26.31 -1.30
C MET A 392 -16.34 24.79 -1.59
N TYR A 393 -17.44 24.11 -1.93
CA TYR A 393 -17.43 22.70 -2.30
C TYR A 393 -16.57 22.43 -3.54
N ASP A 394 -16.75 23.23 -4.60
CA ASP A 394 -16.01 23.10 -5.85
C ASP A 394 -14.50 23.32 -5.62
N TYR A 395 -14.11 24.31 -4.83
CA TYR A 395 -12.70 24.49 -4.45
C TYR A 395 -12.16 23.34 -3.62
N PHE A 396 -12.90 22.89 -2.59
CA PHE A 396 -12.44 21.82 -1.71
C PHE A 396 -12.31 20.49 -2.44
N VAL A 397 -13.34 20.09 -3.17
CA VAL A 397 -13.45 18.75 -3.75
C VAL A 397 -12.83 18.67 -5.16
N ASP A 398 -13.22 19.60 -6.04
CA ASP A 398 -12.79 19.59 -7.44
C ASP A 398 -11.45 20.31 -7.64
N GLY A 399 -11.20 21.37 -6.88
CA GLY A 399 -9.93 22.11 -6.88
C GLY A 399 -8.86 21.36 -6.09
N PHE A 400 -8.92 21.41 -4.77
CA PHE A 400 -7.87 20.91 -3.88
C PHE A 400 -7.89 19.39 -3.65
N GLY A 401 -8.92 18.67 -4.13
CA GLY A 401 -8.99 17.21 -4.01
C GLY A 401 -9.36 16.70 -2.62
N LEU A 402 -9.80 17.56 -1.71
CA LEU A 402 -10.23 17.14 -0.38
C LEU A 402 -11.43 16.20 -0.46
N GLY A 403 -11.42 15.13 0.31
CA GLY A 403 -12.48 14.12 0.29
C GLY A 403 -12.39 13.13 -0.87
N ARG A 404 -11.44 13.29 -1.80
CA ARG A 404 -11.17 12.35 -2.90
C ARG A 404 -9.85 11.61 -2.68
N LYS A 405 -9.73 10.41 -3.22
CA LYS A 405 -8.44 9.70 -3.29
C LYS A 405 -7.46 10.52 -4.12
N THR A 406 -6.22 10.58 -3.67
CA THR A 406 -5.16 11.38 -4.29
C THR A 406 -4.50 10.67 -5.48
N GLY A 407 -4.66 9.35 -5.57
CA GLY A 407 -4.03 8.51 -6.60
C GLY A 407 -2.65 7.97 -6.20
N ILE A 408 -2.21 8.21 -4.96
CA ILE A 408 -0.95 7.65 -4.46
C ILE A 408 -0.95 6.11 -4.49
N GLU A 409 0.20 5.49 -4.74
CA GLU A 409 0.33 4.06 -5.06
C GLU A 409 0.14 3.10 -3.87
N VAL A 410 -0.33 3.58 -2.73
CA VAL A 410 -0.71 2.76 -1.56
C VAL A 410 -2.20 2.86 -1.28
N HIS A 411 -2.71 1.99 -0.43
CA HIS A 411 -4.11 2.04 -0.05
C HIS A 411 -4.49 3.38 0.57
N GLU A 412 -5.58 3.98 0.07
CA GLU A 412 -6.14 5.25 0.53
C GLU A 412 -7.61 5.10 0.91
N GLU A 413 -8.04 5.82 1.95
CA GLU A 413 -9.45 6.03 2.26
C GLU A 413 -10.00 7.28 1.57
N GLN A 414 -11.25 7.19 1.15
CA GLN A 414 -11.98 8.34 0.62
C GLN A 414 -12.54 9.16 1.77
N GLY A 415 -12.30 10.49 1.76
CA GLY A 415 -12.87 11.41 2.75
C GLY A 415 -14.36 11.69 2.52
N ILE A 416 -14.95 12.48 3.41
CA ILE A 416 -16.38 12.83 3.38
C ILE A 416 -16.54 14.35 3.43
N ILE A 417 -17.03 14.91 2.33
CA ILE A 417 -17.44 16.33 2.24
C ILE A 417 -18.85 16.34 1.65
N ILE A 418 -19.81 16.81 2.44
CA ILE A 418 -21.24 16.79 2.08
C ILE A 418 -21.52 17.89 1.04
N SER A 419 -22.16 17.51 -0.06
CA SER A 419 -22.56 18.46 -1.11
C SER A 419 -23.57 19.50 -0.61
N PRO A 420 -23.52 20.77 -1.08
CA PRO A 420 -24.50 21.78 -0.75
C PRO A 420 -25.89 21.49 -1.34
N ASP A 421 -26.03 20.50 -2.18
CA ASP A 421 -27.30 20.01 -2.73
C ASP A 421 -28.01 19.04 -1.81
N GLU A 422 -27.29 18.46 -0.86
CA GLU A 422 -27.84 17.59 0.17
C GLU A 422 -28.46 18.40 1.31
N VAL A 423 -29.45 17.83 1.99
CA VAL A 423 -30.12 18.46 3.15
C VAL A 423 -29.12 18.81 4.26
N GLN A 424 -28.14 17.95 4.46
CA GLN A 424 -27.09 18.14 5.46
C GLN A 424 -26.05 19.20 5.05
N GLY A 425 -25.97 19.58 3.77
CA GLY A 425 -25.10 20.60 3.20
C GLY A 425 -25.58 22.02 3.48
N ASN A 426 -26.07 22.30 4.70
CA ASN A 426 -26.65 23.56 5.10
C ASN A 426 -25.60 24.60 5.56
N ALA A 427 -26.06 25.83 5.86
CA ALA A 427 -25.17 26.93 6.23
C ALA A 427 -24.37 26.66 7.51
N VAL A 428 -24.96 25.96 8.50
CA VAL A 428 -24.26 25.63 9.77
C VAL A 428 -23.10 24.65 9.50
N ARG A 429 -23.34 23.59 8.73
CA ARG A 429 -22.27 22.64 8.37
C ARG A 429 -21.13 23.31 7.61
N TYR A 430 -21.45 24.10 6.59
CA TYR A 430 -20.43 24.82 5.81
C TYR A 430 -19.67 25.85 6.65
N SER A 431 -20.32 26.48 7.64
CA SER A 431 -19.63 27.30 8.61
C SER A 431 -18.62 26.50 9.45
N ASN A 432 -18.99 25.30 9.90
CA ASN A 432 -18.08 24.42 10.64
C ASN A 432 -16.94 23.93 9.75
N MET A 433 -17.23 23.62 8.48
CA MET A 433 -16.19 23.21 7.51
C MET A 433 -15.17 24.32 7.24
N THR A 434 -15.51 25.61 7.41
CA THR A 434 -14.51 26.69 7.27
C THR A 434 -13.35 26.61 8.26
N PHE A 435 -13.52 25.88 9.35
CA PHE A 435 -12.47 25.63 10.33
C PHE A 435 -12.23 24.15 10.57
N GLY A 436 -12.64 23.29 9.60
CA GLY A 436 -12.28 21.90 9.48
C GLY A 436 -13.08 20.94 10.38
N GLN A 437 -14.29 21.30 10.78
CA GLN A 437 -15.25 20.42 11.44
C GLN A 437 -16.43 20.10 10.51
N GLY A 438 -17.10 18.96 10.72
CA GLY A 438 -18.21 18.52 9.89
C GLY A 438 -17.79 17.97 8.51
N MET A 439 -16.53 17.64 8.35
CA MET A 439 -15.91 16.97 7.20
C MET A 439 -14.90 15.94 7.68
N SER A 440 -14.56 14.96 6.85
CA SER A 440 -13.50 13.98 7.17
C SER A 440 -12.57 13.82 5.98
N VAL A 441 -11.27 13.88 6.23
CA VAL A 441 -10.22 13.78 5.20
C VAL A 441 -9.03 12.98 5.73
N THR A 442 -8.13 12.55 4.85
CA THR A 442 -6.83 12.00 5.24
C THR A 442 -5.76 13.08 5.27
N MET A 443 -4.64 12.81 5.95
CA MET A 443 -3.47 13.70 5.92
C MET A 443 -2.95 13.88 4.49
N MET A 444 -2.96 12.81 3.69
CA MET A 444 -2.49 12.84 2.31
C MET A 444 -3.31 13.80 1.45
N GLN A 445 -4.64 13.77 1.55
CA GLN A 445 -5.52 14.70 0.85
C GLN A 445 -5.22 16.16 1.21
N VAL A 446 -5.02 16.42 2.50
CA VAL A 446 -4.72 17.78 2.98
C VAL A 446 -3.35 18.24 2.52
N ALA A 447 -2.32 17.40 2.62
CA ALA A 447 -0.96 17.75 2.21
C ALA A 447 -0.87 17.99 0.70
N THR A 448 -1.48 17.11 -0.13
CA THR A 448 -1.51 17.27 -1.59
C THR A 448 -2.25 18.55 -2.02
N GLY A 449 -3.43 18.80 -1.44
CA GLY A 449 -4.16 20.04 -1.70
C GLY A 449 -3.37 21.27 -1.29
N PHE A 450 -2.63 21.21 -0.18
CA PHE A 450 -1.78 22.29 0.28
C PHE A 450 -0.56 22.54 -0.63
N CYS A 451 0.07 21.47 -1.14
CA CYS A 451 1.12 21.59 -2.15
C CYS A 451 0.66 22.47 -3.31
N SER A 452 -0.57 22.26 -3.81
CA SER A 452 -1.12 23.07 -4.89
C SER A 452 -1.34 24.54 -4.51
N MET A 453 -1.58 24.84 -3.24
CA MET A 453 -1.73 26.23 -2.78
C MET A 453 -0.41 27.00 -2.74
N VAL A 454 0.72 26.30 -2.55
CA VAL A 454 2.02 26.97 -2.37
C VAL A 454 2.94 26.89 -3.59
N ASN A 455 2.58 26.09 -4.62
CA ASN A 455 3.38 25.87 -5.82
C ASN A 455 2.88 26.64 -7.07
N GLY A 456 2.15 27.74 -6.90
CA GLY A 456 1.59 28.49 -8.01
C GLY A 456 0.21 28.01 -8.48
N GLY A 457 -0.47 27.19 -7.68
CA GLY A 457 -1.83 26.69 -7.99
C GLY A 457 -1.86 25.35 -8.74
N ASN A 458 -0.75 24.67 -8.90
CA ASN A 458 -0.64 23.48 -9.70
C ASN A 458 -0.97 22.24 -8.86
N TYR A 459 -2.09 21.57 -9.11
CA TYR A 459 -2.38 20.29 -8.46
C TYR A 459 -1.66 19.16 -9.19
N ILE A 460 -0.68 18.56 -8.52
CA ILE A 460 0.12 17.43 -8.99
C ILE A 460 -0.28 16.23 -8.13
N GLU A 461 -0.58 15.09 -8.77
CA GLU A 461 -0.86 13.85 -8.04
C GLU A 461 0.40 13.39 -7.30
N PRO A 462 0.28 13.00 -6.02
CA PRO A 462 1.42 12.53 -5.25
C PRO A 462 1.94 11.20 -5.80
N THR A 463 3.24 10.96 -5.68
CA THR A 463 3.84 9.69 -6.07
C THR A 463 4.88 9.22 -5.06
N LEU A 464 4.95 7.90 -4.90
CA LEU A 464 5.96 7.16 -4.15
C LEU A 464 7.01 6.51 -5.07
N VAL A 465 6.84 6.59 -6.40
CA VAL A 465 7.73 5.89 -7.35
C VAL A 465 8.66 6.88 -8.03
N GLU A 466 9.97 6.78 -7.74
CA GLU A 466 11.02 7.50 -8.46
C GLU A 466 11.32 6.85 -9.82
N GLY A 467 11.34 5.51 -9.86
CA GLY A 467 11.65 4.76 -11.06
C GLY A 467 11.82 3.26 -10.80
N VAL A 468 12.55 2.60 -11.69
CA VAL A 468 12.92 1.19 -11.59
C VAL A 468 14.41 1.02 -11.81
N LEU A 469 15.01 -0.03 -11.24
CA LEU A 469 16.35 -0.46 -11.61
C LEU A 469 16.26 -1.35 -12.86
N ASN A 470 17.15 -1.10 -13.81
CA ASN A 470 17.31 -2.00 -14.96
C ASN A 470 18.21 -3.20 -14.59
N ASP A 471 18.37 -4.16 -15.53
CA ASP A 471 19.20 -5.36 -15.34
C ASP A 471 20.68 -5.08 -14.98
N LYS A 472 21.12 -3.83 -15.11
CA LYS A 472 22.48 -3.40 -14.72
C LYS A 472 22.51 -2.73 -13.36
N GLY A 473 21.37 -2.59 -12.68
CA GLY A 473 21.24 -1.87 -11.42
C GLY A 473 21.22 -0.33 -11.58
N GLU A 474 21.00 0.20 -12.79
CA GLU A 474 20.94 1.63 -13.04
C GLU A 474 19.49 2.12 -12.89
N LEU A 475 19.29 3.26 -12.21
CA LEU A 475 17.98 3.87 -12.03
C LEU A 475 17.46 4.44 -13.35
N VAL A 476 16.35 3.91 -13.82
CA VAL A 476 15.52 4.47 -14.89
C VAL A 476 14.37 5.23 -14.25
N LYS A 477 14.47 6.57 -14.23
CA LYS A 477 13.47 7.43 -13.62
C LYS A 477 12.14 7.36 -14.36
N SER A 478 11.04 7.37 -13.61
CA SER A 478 9.69 7.53 -14.15
C SER A 478 9.51 8.93 -14.75
N GLU A 479 8.53 9.08 -15.64
CA GLU A 479 8.13 10.40 -16.10
C GLU A 479 7.63 11.24 -14.91
N SER A 480 8.03 12.51 -14.87
CA SER A 480 7.59 13.44 -13.83
C SER A 480 6.09 13.69 -13.93
N HIS A 481 5.40 13.63 -12.80
CA HIS A 481 3.99 14.02 -12.75
C HIS A 481 3.85 15.50 -13.13
N THR A 482 2.90 15.79 -13.98
CA THR A 482 2.55 17.15 -14.36
C THR A 482 1.28 17.60 -13.68
N ALA A 483 1.07 18.90 -13.59
CA ALA A 483 -0.16 19.44 -13.03
C ALA A 483 -1.38 18.97 -13.85
N ILE A 484 -2.33 18.32 -13.18
CA ILE A 484 -3.57 17.85 -13.81
C ILE A 484 -4.66 18.90 -13.80
N ARG A 485 -4.54 19.94 -12.98
CA ARG A 485 -5.43 21.11 -12.91
C ARG A 485 -4.77 22.26 -12.17
N GLN A 486 -5.29 23.45 -12.37
CA GLN A 486 -4.95 24.65 -11.60
C GLN A 486 -6.04 24.89 -10.55
N THR A 487 -5.64 25.04 -9.27
CA THR A 487 -6.54 25.22 -8.12
C THR A 487 -6.81 26.69 -7.85
N ILE A 488 -5.77 27.52 -7.89
CA ILE A 488 -5.77 28.97 -7.69
C ILE A 488 -4.76 29.61 -8.65
N SER A 489 -4.78 30.92 -8.78
CA SER A 489 -3.79 31.65 -9.57
C SER A 489 -2.42 31.67 -8.87
N ALA A 490 -1.35 31.88 -9.63
CA ALA A 490 0.00 32.05 -9.09
C ALA A 490 0.10 33.24 -8.12
N ASP A 491 -0.57 34.34 -8.43
CA ASP A 491 -0.63 35.53 -7.56
C ASP A 491 -1.31 35.21 -6.22
N THR A 492 -2.42 34.47 -6.25
CA THR A 492 -3.09 34.01 -5.01
C THR A 492 -2.19 33.06 -4.21
N SER A 493 -1.46 32.18 -4.90
CA SER A 493 -0.49 31.28 -4.25
C SER A 493 0.60 32.07 -3.51
N ALA A 494 1.16 33.10 -4.13
CA ALA A 494 2.15 33.98 -3.49
C ALA A 494 1.55 34.71 -2.27
N GLU A 495 0.30 35.22 -2.38
CA GLU A 495 -0.39 35.86 -1.27
C GLU A 495 -0.65 34.90 -0.11
N VAL A 496 -1.01 33.66 -0.40
CA VAL A 496 -1.18 32.59 0.62
C VAL A 496 0.14 32.29 1.33
N ARG A 497 1.26 32.19 0.61
CA ARG A 497 2.58 32.00 1.23
C ARG A 497 2.90 33.15 2.19
N LYS A 498 2.75 34.40 1.76
CA LYS A 498 2.94 35.59 2.63
C LYS A 498 2.05 35.56 3.86
N MET A 499 0.77 35.22 3.68
CA MET A 499 -0.18 35.06 4.79
C MET A 499 0.31 34.04 5.82
N LEU A 500 0.79 32.88 5.37
CA LEU A 500 1.23 31.79 6.25
C LEU A 500 2.58 32.07 6.91
N ALA A 501 3.48 32.80 6.25
CA ALA A 501 4.73 33.26 6.84
C ALA A 501 4.45 34.23 8.02
N GLU A 502 3.46 35.13 7.89
CA GLU A 502 3.03 35.96 9.03
C GLU A 502 2.48 35.12 10.18
N VAL A 503 1.64 34.08 9.89
CA VAL A 503 1.16 33.14 10.92
C VAL A 503 2.32 32.47 11.65
N ARG A 504 3.40 32.08 10.92
CA ARG A 504 4.59 31.43 11.52
C ARG A 504 5.27 32.32 12.54
N LYS A 505 5.37 33.62 12.31
CA LYS A 505 5.98 34.57 13.26
C LYS A 505 5.32 34.55 14.66
N TYR A 506 4.00 34.26 14.70
CA TYR A 506 3.25 34.12 15.97
C TYR A 506 3.32 32.70 16.56
N ASN A 507 3.73 31.70 15.79
CA ASN A 507 3.67 30.28 16.16
C ASN A 507 5.04 29.61 16.03
N GLY A 508 6.02 30.04 16.81
CA GLY A 508 7.32 29.36 16.92
C GLY A 508 8.38 29.82 15.92
N GLY A 509 8.14 30.87 15.12
CA GLY A 509 9.08 31.37 14.13
C GLY A 509 10.43 31.84 14.69
N GLN A 510 10.50 32.11 16.00
CA GLN A 510 11.78 32.43 16.67
C GLN A 510 12.79 31.25 16.69
N HIS A 511 12.38 30.07 16.31
CA HIS A 511 13.24 28.87 16.21
C HIS A 511 13.64 28.54 14.79
N ASP A 512 13.21 29.35 13.82
CA ASP A 512 13.58 29.18 12.41
C ASP A 512 14.96 29.81 12.15
N PRO A 513 15.81 29.21 11.32
CA PRO A 513 17.04 29.83 10.91
C PRO A 513 16.78 31.07 10.03
N GLU A 514 17.66 32.06 10.12
CA GLU A 514 17.55 33.30 9.32
C GLU A 514 17.70 33.01 7.82
N GLY A 515 16.94 33.72 7.00
CA GLY A 515 17.01 33.64 5.54
C GLY A 515 16.18 32.52 4.93
N TYR A 516 15.25 31.93 5.69
CA TYR A 516 14.34 30.89 5.14
C TYR A 516 12.88 31.35 5.23
N ASN A 517 12.14 31.05 4.16
CA ASN A 517 10.71 31.31 4.08
C ASN A 517 9.93 30.10 4.59
N ILE A 518 9.38 30.23 5.79
CA ILE A 518 8.60 29.16 6.44
C ILE A 518 7.22 29.69 6.77
N GLY A 519 6.19 28.97 6.35
CA GLY A 519 4.81 29.29 6.62
C GLY A 519 4.05 28.10 7.19
N ILE A 520 3.20 28.29 8.19
CA ILE A 520 2.45 27.21 8.82
C ILE A 520 1.00 27.57 9.13
N LYS A 521 0.20 26.52 9.37
CA LYS A 521 -1.06 26.62 10.09
C LYS A 521 -1.19 25.46 11.07
N THR A 522 -1.57 25.79 12.33
CA THR A 522 -1.84 24.80 13.38
C THR A 522 -3.30 24.37 13.38
N GLY A 523 -3.55 23.13 13.80
CA GLY A 523 -4.86 22.56 14.05
C GLY A 523 -4.95 21.92 15.43
N THR A 524 -6.13 21.98 16.01
CA THR A 524 -6.49 21.23 17.22
C THR A 524 -7.93 20.76 17.03
N ALA A 525 -8.11 19.45 16.88
CA ALA A 525 -9.39 18.80 16.66
C ALA A 525 -9.84 18.07 17.94
N GLU A 526 -11.09 18.25 18.33
CA GLU A 526 -11.71 17.36 19.31
C GLU A 526 -11.83 15.96 18.71
N THR A 527 -11.65 14.92 19.52
CA THR A 527 -11.86 13.55 19.08
C THR A 527 -13.33 13.17 19.19
N ILE A 528 -13.73 12.16 18.42
CA ILE A 528 -15.10 11.64 18.42
C ILE A 528 -15.06 10.28 19.13
N ASP A 529 -15.98 10.05 20.07
CA ASP A 529 -16.14 8.78 20.77
C ASP A 529 -16.83 7.72 19.88
N GLU A 530 -16.93 6.49 20.39
CA GLU A 530 -17.57 5.36 19.69
C GLU A 530 -19.05 5.61 19.36
N ASN A 531 -19.70 6.57 20.02
CA ASN A 531 -21.09 6.94 19.81
C ASN A 531 -21.24 8.13 18.85
N GLY A 532 -20.14 8.67 18.32
CA GLY A 532 -20.15 9.79 17.40
C GLY A 532 -20.26 11.16 18.09
N HIS A 533 -19.97 11.25 19.40
CA HIS A 533 -19.98 12.51 20.15
C HIS A 533 -18.57 13.06 20.31
N TYR A 534 -18.43 14.37 20.25
CA TYR A 534 -17.17 15.05 20.58
C TYR A 534 -16.79 14.82 22.03
N THR A 535 -15.55 14.44 22.27
CA THR A 535 -14.98 14.33 23.62
C THR A 535 -14.28 15.64 24.00
N SER A 536 -14.41 16.05 25.26
CA SER A 536 -13.76 17.27 25.76
C SER A 536 -12.42 16.99 26.46
N ASP A 537 -12.04 15.73 26.60
CA ASP A 537 -10.87 15.26 27.36
C ASP A 537 -9.69 14.87 26.48
N LYS A 538 -9.92 14.73 25.16
CA LYS A 538 -8.90 14.34 24.18
C LYS A 538 -8.97 15.22 22.94
N THR A 539 -7.80 15.53 22.41
CA THR A 539 -7.68 16.25 21.14
C THR A 539 -6.55 15.68 20.29
N ASN A 540 -6.67 15.89 18.99
CA ASN A 540 -5.59 15.67 18.03
C ASN A 540 -4.94 17.01 17.71
N ALA A 541 -3.62 17.08 17.82
CA ALA A 541 -2.84 18.26 17.45
C ALA A 541 -2.25 18.07 16.06
N SER A 542 -2.32 19.09 15.21
CA SER A 542 -1.72 19.05 13.88
C SER A 542 -1.05 20.35 13.49
N VAL A 543 -0.12 20.27 12.55
CA VAL A 543 0.48 21.40 11.88
C VAL A 543 0.72 21.06 10.43
N LEU A 544 0.44 21.99 9.55
CA LEU A 544 0.65 21.93 8.11
C LEU A 544 1.44 23.16 7.71
N GLY A 545 2.49 23.00 6.94
CA GLY A 545 3.31 24.13 6.52
C GLY A 545 4.28 23.78 5.42
N TYR A 546 4.98 24.77 4.98
CA TYR A 546 6.01 24.70 3.95
C TYR A 546 7.29 25.37 4.43
N GLY A 547 8.41 25.10 3.75
CA GLY A 547 9.65 25.82 3.93
C GLY A 547 10.53 25.76 2.69
N GLY A 548 11.46 26.70 2.61
CA GLY A 548 12.41 26.83 1.52
C GLY A 548 13.32 28.01 1.64
N GLY A 549 14.34 28.08 0.78
CA GLY A 549 15.38 29.11 0.77
C GLY A 549 15.19 30.20 -0.28
N GLY A 550 14.22 30.09 -1.18
CA GLY A 550 13.98 31.05 -2.25
C GLY A 550 13.37 32.38 -1.79
N GLU A 551 13.16 33.27 -2.73
CA GLU A 551 12.41 34.51 -2.50
C GLU A 551 10.95 34.17 -2.12
N GLU A 552 10.22 35.12 -1.53
CA GLU A 552 8.81 34.89 -1.11
C GLU A 552 7.88 34.40 -2.24
N ASP A 553 8.23 34.68 -3.50
CA ASP A 553 7.46 34.32 -4.67
C ASP A 553 7.87 32.95 -5.29
N ASP A 554 8.96 32.34 -4.82
CA ASP A 554 9.42 31.04 -5.29
C ASP A 554 8.59 29.88 -4.74
N VAL A 555 8.57 28.76 -5.46
CA VAL A 555 7.96 27.52 -4.95
C VAL A 555 8.79 26.99 -3.78
N PRO A 556 8.17 26.67 -2.64
CA PRO A 556 8.88 26.10 -1.50
C PRO A 556 9.58 24.77 -1.84
N ASP A 557 10.66 24.47 -1.12
CA ASP A 557 11.42 23.22 -1.31
C ASP A 557 10.70 22.01 -0.70
N TYR A 558 9.86 22.22 0.32
CA TYR A 558 9.11 21.14 0.96
C TYR A 558 7.79 21.61 1.58
N VAL A 559 6.88 20.66 1.71
CA VAL A 559 5.65 20.72 2.52
C VAL A 559 5.74 19.66 3.60
N ILE A 560 5.41 20.03 4.84
CA ILE A 560 5.35 19.10 5.98
C ILE A 560 3.95 19.14 6.57
N MET A 561 3.40 17.95 6.83
CA MET A 561 2.23 17.81 7.68
C MET A 561 2.52 16.84 8.81
N VAL A 562 2.21 17.27 10.05
CA VAL A 562 2.34 16.47 11.26
C VAL A 562 0.97 16.35 11.94
N ARG A 563 0.67 15.17 12.45
CA ARG A 563 -0.49 14.89 13.29
C ARG A 563 -0.08 14.06 14.49
N LEU A 564 -0.51 14.48 15.66
CA LEU A 564 -0.36 13.79 16.94
C LEU A 564 -1.76 13.44 17.45
N ASP A 565 -2.04 12.16 17.67
CA ASP A 565 -3.30 11.72 18.26
C ASP A 565 -3.14 11.62 19.78
N GLY A 566 -4.06 12.25 20.51
CA GLY A 566 -3.94 12.42 21.95
C GLY A 566 -4.61 11.31 22.77
N ASN A 567 -3.95 10.93 23.89
CA ASN A 567 -4.58 10.27 25.03
C ASN A 567 -5.27 11.26 25.97
N SER A 568 -4.96 12.55 25.80
CA SER A 568 -5.52 13.69 26.54
C SER A 568 -5.51 14.94 25.65
N LEU A 569 -5.64 16.12 26.26
CA LEU A 569 -5.63 17.39 25.55
C LEU A 569 -4.24 17.69 24.96
N LEU A 570 -4.16 17.82 23.66
CA LEU A 570 -3.00 18.29 22.90
C LEU A 570 -3.36 19.58 22.16
N TRP A 571 -2.35 20.41 21.89
CA TRP A 571 -2.51 21.67 21.19
C TRP A 571 -1.54 21.76 19.99
N GLY A 572 -2.05 22.17 18.83
CA GLY A 572 -1.22 22.31 17.63
C GLY A 572 0.04 23.15 17.86
N ALA A 573 -0.09 24.28 18.53
CA ALA A 573 1.02 25.22 18.76
C ALA A 573 2.09 24.70 19.74
N THR A 574 1.71 23.97 20.78
CA THR A 574 2.66 23.50 21.81
C THR A 574 3.14 22.06 21.59
N ASP A 575 2.35 21.27 20.89
CA ASP A 575 2.66 19.84 20.71
C ASP A 575 3.13 19.50 19.30
N ALA A 576 2.46 19.99 18.24
CA ALA A 576 2.81 19.66 16.86
C ALA A 576 3.87 20.60 16.25
N VAL A 577 3.84 21.91 16.58
CA VAL A 577 4.80 22.90 16.04
C VAL A 577 6.26 22.55 16.34
N PRO A 578 6.65 22.10 17.55
CA PRO A 578 8.04 21.67 17.79
C PRO A 578 8.48 20.53 16.87
N VAL A 579 7.61 19.55 16.63
CA VAL A 579 7.88 18.42 15.71
C VAL A 579 8.09 18.93 14.27
N PHE A 580 7.23 19.85 13.80
CA PHE A 580 7.40 20.50 12.51
C PHE A 580 8.75 21.24 12.43
N THR A 581 9.10 22.00 13.46
CA THR A 581 10.35 22.80 13.50
C THR A 581 11.58 21.88 13.43
N ASP A 582 11.59 20.78 14.19
CA ASP A 582 12.70 19.82 14.17
C ASP A 582 12.85 19.15 12.80
N ILE A 583 11.74 18.80 12.13
CA ILE A 583 11.75 18.24 10.77
C ILE A 583 12.22 19.30 9.77
N SER A 584 11.68 20.53 9.84
CA SER A 584 12.03 21.65 8.95
C SER A 584 13.50 21.98 9.01
N ASN A 585 14.05 22.15 10.22
CA ASN A 585 15.47 22.44 10.41
C ASN A 585 16.38 21.31 9.86
N TYR A 586 15.98 20.05 10.07
CA TYR A 586 16.71 18.93 9.51
C TYR A 586 16.67 18.93 7.97
N LEU A 587 15.52 19.21 7.34
CA LEU A 587 15.41 19.27 5.88
C LEU A 587 16.26 20.38 5.28
N ILE A 588 16.30 21.55 5.89
CA ILE A 588 17.15 22.67 5.46
C ILE A 588 18.62 22.24 5.41
N ASP A 589 19.10 21.60 6.47
CA ASP A 589 20.48 21.15 6.57
C ASP A 589 20.76 19.97 5.60
N TYR A 590 19.90 18.96 5.59
CA TYR A 590 20.10 17.74 4.81
C TYR A 590 20.03 17.98 3.30
N LEU A 591 19.03 18.74 2.86
CA LEU A 591 18.86 19.10 1.45
C LEU A 591 19.81 20.23 1.01
N ARG A 592 20.57 20.81 1.95
CA ARG A 592 21.50 21.93 1.71
C ARG A 592 20.80 23.12 1.04
N ILE A 593 19.59 23.42 1.50
CA ILE A 593 18.81 24.54 1.00
C ILE A 593 19.58 25.84 1.30
N ALA A 594 19.82 26.64 0.26
CA ALA A 594 20.49 27.93 0.43
C ALA A 594 19.52 28.95 1.02
N PRO A 595 19.93 29.79 1.99
CA PRO A 595 19.07 30.86 2.49
C PRO A 595 18.77 31.90 1.38
N SER A 596 17.61 32.54 1.46
CA SER A 596 17.28 33.71 0.63
C SER A 596 18.30 34.83 0.91
N LYS A 597 18.65 35.60 -0.11
CA LYS A 597 19.65 36.67 -0.06
C LYS A 597 19.18 37.91 0.69
#